data_e60462147ee9bbd533d386940548d719
#
_entry.id   e60462147ee9bbd533d386940548d719
#
_cell.length_a   1.000
_cell.length_b   1.000
_cell.length_c   1.000
_cell.angle_alpha   90.00
_cell.angle_beta   90.00
_cell.angle_gamma   90.00
#
_symmetry.space_group_name_H-M   'P 1'
#
loop_
_entity.id
_entity.type
_entity.pdbx_description
1 polymer ?
#
loop_
_entity_poly.entity_id
_entity_poly.type
_entity_poly.pdbx_seq_one_letter_code
_entity_poly.pdbx_strand_id
1 'polypeptide(L)'
;MTDVRLSTEALLILVSLADGPKHGYAMQQDIQLVSGRRLGPGTLYGAIARLEGAGLIEAMMERGARRPYRLTPAGTKQLRAELESLKGLTQAGTRRLAAR
;
A
#
# COMPACT_ATOMS: atom_id res chain seq x y z
N MET A 1 -21.26 3.90 6.96
CA MET A 1 -19.85 4.15 6.68
C MET A 1 -19.27 3.01 5.87
N THR A 2 -18.79 3.31 4.72
CA THR A 2 -18.24 2.29 3.83
C THR A 2 -16.81 1.98 4.22
N ASP A 3 -16.57 0.76 4.63
CA ASP A 3 -15.20 0.27 4.74
C ASP A 3 -14.64 0.15 3.34
N VAL A 4 -13.67 1.00 3.02
CA VAL A 4 -12.96 0.90 1.76
C VAL A 4 -11.98 -0.25 1.93
N ARG A 5 -12.33 -1.39 1.34
CA ARG A 5 -11.40 -2.51 1.31
C ARG A 5 -10.27 -2.18 0.36
N LEU A 6 -9.07 -2.41 0.85
CA LEU A 6 -7.88 -2.21 0.02
C LEU A 6 -7.71 -3.41 -0.91
N SER A 7 -7.48 -3.13 -2.18
CA SER A 7 -7.02 -4.16 -3.11
C SER A 7 -5.60 -4.57 -2.72
N THR A 8 -5.15 -5.70 -3.23
CA THR A 8 -3.77 -6.15 -3.00
C THR A 8 -2.77 -5.09 -3.49
N GLU A 9 -3.03 -4.51 -4.66
CA GLU A 9 -2.16 -3.47 -5.22
C GLU A 9 -2.12 -2.23 -4.33
N ALA A 10 -3.27 -1.81 -3.82
CA ALA A 10 -3.34 -0.67 -2.91
C ALA A 10 -2.57 -0.94 -1.62
N LEU A 11 -2.74 -2.14 -1.05
CA LEU A 11 -2.01 -2.54 0.15
C LEU A 11 -0.50 -2.51 -0.06
N LEU A 12 -0.04 -3.05 -1.19
CA LEU A 12 1.39 -3.04 -1.52
C LEU A 12 1.95 -1.63 -1.61
N ILE A 13 1.19 -0.71 -2.19
CA ILE A 13 1.60 0.70 -2.30
C ILE A 13 1.70 1.34 -0.91
N LEU A 14 0.68 1.14 -0.07
CA LEU A 14 0.69 1.71 1.28
C LEU A 14 1.85 1.15 2.10
N VAL A 15 2.13 -0.14 2.01
CA VAL A 15 3.27 -0.76 2.70
C VAL A 15 4.58 -0.14 2.20
N SER A 16 4.71 0.05 0.88
CA SER A 16 5.91 0.65 0.30
C SER A 16 6.17 2.05 0.84
N LEU A 17 5.12 2.84 1.05
CA LEU A 17 5.24 4.21 1.53
C LEU A 17 5.34 4.32 3.05
N ALA A 18 5.21 3.21 3.79
CA ALA A 18 5.19 3.24 5.24
C ALA A 18 6.50 3.73 5.86
N ASP A 19 7.62 3.51 5.19
CA ASP A 19 8.93 3.93 5.69
C ASP A 19 9.39 5.28 5.12
N GLY A 20 8.58 5.94 4.32
CA GLY A 20 8.88 7.26 3.78
C GLY A 20 8.39 7.47 2.37
N PRO A 21 8.45 8.71 1.90
CA PRO A 21 7.98 9.04 0.55
C PRO A 21 8.79 8.36 -0.54
N LYS A 22 8.12 8.04 -1.65
CA LYS A 22 8.76 7.43 -2.83
C LYS A 22 8.09 7.92 -4.11
N HIS A 23 8.88 8.06 -5.16
CA HIS A 23 8.37 8.19 -6.52
C HIS A 23 7.80 6.86 -6.99
N GLY A 24 6.95 6.90 -8.01
CA GLY A 24 6.30 5.68 -8.54
C GLY A 24 7.29 4.59 -8.96
N TYR A 25 8.39 4.98 -9.61
CA TYR A 25 9.40 4.01 -10.03
C TYR A 25 10.05 3.30 -8.81
N ALA A 26 10.38 4.07 -7.78
CA ALA A 26 10.96 3.50 -6.57
C ALA A 26 9.96 2.59 -5.85
N MET A 27 8.67 2.96 -5.84
CA MET A 27 7.62 2.09 -5.31
C MET A 27 7.57 0.76 -6.05
N GLN A 28 7.63 0.80 -7.38
CA GLN A 28 7.58 -0.40 -8.21
C GLN A 28 8.70 -1.37 -7.87
N GLN A 29 9.92 -0.85 -7.73
CA GLN A 29 11.07 -1.65 -7.35
C GLN A 29 10.95 -2.19 -5.94
N ASP A 30 10.52 -1.36 -5.01
CA ASP A 30 10.35 -1.75 -3.61
C ASP A 30 9.28 -2.82 -3.45
N ILE A 31 8.15 -2.68 -4.12
CA ILE A 31 7.07 -3.67 -4.08
C ILE A 31 7.57 -5.03 -4.57
N GLN A 32 8.37 -5.05 -5.61
CA GLN A 32 8.95 -6.30 -6.12
C GLN A 32 9.87 -6.94 -5.08
N LEU A 33 10.70 -6.15 -4.41
CA LEU A 33 11.59 -6.65 -3.36
C LEU A 33 10.82 -7.21 -2.17
N VAL A 34 9.79 -6.50 -1.74
CA VAL A 34 9.04 -6.86 -0.52
C VAL A 34 8.10 -8.03 -0.77
N SER A 35 7.45 -8.09 -1.92
CA SER A 35 6.36 -9.04 -2.18
C SER A 35 6.69 -10.07 -3.25
N GLY A 36 7.73 -9.88 -4.02
CA GLY A 36 8.00 -10.71 -5.19
C GLY A 36 7.07 -10.41 -6.37
N ARG A 37 6.14 -9.47 -6.23
CA ARG A 37 5.20 -9.13 -7.28
C ARG A 37 5.68 -7.91 -8.05
N ARG A 38 5.57 -7.99 -9.37
CA ARG A 38 5.86 -6.88 -10.25
C ARG A 38 4.56 -6.26 -10.74
N LEU A 39 4.34 -4.99 -10.38
CA LEU A 39 3.21 -4.25 -10.89
C LEU A 39 3.62 -3.52 -12.17
N GLY A 40 2.84 -3.69 -13.24
CA GLY A 40 3.05 -2.91 -14.45
C GLY A 40 2.72 -1.45 -14.21
N PRO A 41 3.24 -0.53 -15.06
CA PRO A 41 3.01 0.90 -14.87
C PRO A 41 1.53 1.29 -14.84
N GLY A 42 0.71 0.72 -15.71
CA GLY A 42 -0.71 1.02 -15.73
C GLY A 42 -1.41 0.64 -14.44
N THR A 43 -1.12 -0.55 -13.92
CA THR A 43 -1.68 -1.03 -12.66
C THR A 43 -1.22 -0.18 -11.49
N LEU A 44 0.08 0.12 -11.45
CA LEU A 44 0.66 0.94 -10.38
C LEU A 44 0.05 2.34 -10.35
N TYR A 45 0.09 3.05 -11.48
CA TYR A 45 -0.38 4.43 -11.52
C TYR A 45 -1.90 4.54 -11.40
N GLY A 46 -2.63 3.52 -11.87
CA GLY A 46 -4.07 3.44 -11.63
C GLY A 46 -4.41 3.31 -10.15
N ALA A 47 -3.68 2.47 -9.44
CA ALA A 47 -3.86 2.31 -7.99
C ALA A 47 -3.44 3.56 -7.23
N ILE A 48 -2.34 4.21 -7.63
CA ILE A 48 -1.91 5.48 -7.04
C ILE A 48 -3.02 6.52 -7.18
N ALA A 49 -3.60 6.65 -8.37
CA ALA A 49 -4.67 7.62 -8.59
C ALA A 49 -5.89 7.36 -7.70
N ARG A 50 -6.26 6.09 -7.53
CA ARG A 50 -7.38 5.73 -6.65
C ARG A 50 -7.09 6.02 -5.19
N LEU A 51 -5.88 5.71 -4.73
CA LEU A 51 -5.47 6.00 -3.36
C LEU A 51 -5.40 7.48 -3.07
N GLU A 52 -4.89 8.25 -4.03
CA GLU A 52 -4.83 9.71 -3.94
C GLU A 52 -6.25 10.28 -3.89
N GLY A 53 -7.14 9.81 -4.76
CA GLY A 53 -8.52 10.23 -4.77
C GLY A 53 -9.26 9.89 -3.48
N ALA A 54 -8.88 8.81 -2.82
CA ALA A 54 -9.46 8.42 -1.53
C ALA A 54 -8.82 9.14 -0.33
N GLY A 55 -7.79 9.95 -0.57
CA GLY A 55 -7.13 10.70 0.50
C GLY A 55 -6.18 9.89 1.36
N LEU A 56 -5.76 8.71 0.88
CA LEU A 56 -4.88 7.83 1.65
C LEU A 56 -3.40 8.08 1.38
N ILE A 57 -3.09 8.64 0.24
CA ILE A 57 -1.75 9.12 -0.10
C ILE A 57 -1.88 10.51 -0.73
N GLU A 58 -0.78 11.25 -0.75
CA GLU A 58 -0.75 12.55 -1.40
C GLU A 58 0.59 12.76 -2.09
N ALA A 59 0.54 13.49 -3.21
CA ALA A 59 1.75 13.89 -3.91
C ALA A 59 2.40 15.03 -3.15
N MET A 60 3.70 14.97 -3.00
CA MET A 60 4.48 16.06 -2.40
C MET A 60 4.87 17.06 -3.48
N MET A 61 4.98 18.33 -3.08
CA MET A 61 5.47 19.37 -3.97
C MET A 61 6.97 19.17 -4.17
N GLU A 62 7.38 19.02 -5.43
CA GLU A 62 8.78 18.90 -5.78
C GLU A 62 9.01 19.56 -7.11
N ARG A 63 10.20 20.09 -7.31
CA ARG A 63 10.59 20.69 -8.57
C ARG A 63 10.79 19.59 -9.61
N GLY A 64 10.19 19.75 -10.78
CA GLY A 64 10.34 18.84 -11.89
C GLY A 64 9.13 17.96 -12.11
N ALA A 65 9.24 17.02 -13.06
CA ALA A 65 8.13 16.16 -13.48
C ALA A 65 7.85 15.02 -12.52
N ARG A 66 8.78 14.67 -11.63
CA ARG A 66 8.64 13.57 -10.70
C ARG A 66 8.19 14.07 -9.35
N ARG A 67 7.10 13.49 -8.85
CA ARG A 67 6.58 13.82 -7.53
C ARG A 67 6.63 12.57 -6.66
N PRO A 68 7.25 12.67 -5.48
CA PRO A 68 7.12 11.58 -4.54
C PRO A 68 5.73 11.60 -3.92
N TYR A 69 5.28 10.42 -3.50
CA TYR A 69 4.02 10.26 -2.78
C TYR A 69 4.31 9.87 -1.35
N ARG A 70 3.43 10.24 -0.44
CA ARG A 70 3.55 9.86 0.96
C ARG A 70 2.20 9.44 1.52
N LEU A 71 2.22 8.68 2.60
CA LEU A 71 1.00 8.37 3.33
C LEU A 71 0.45 9.64 3.97
N THR A 72 -0.88 9.78 3.91
CA THR A 72 -1.58 10.76 4.74
C THR A 72 -1.84 10.14 6.12
N PRO A 73 -2.25 10.95 7.13
CA PRO A 73 -2.71 10.36 8.40
C PRO A 73 -3.82 9.33 8.20
N ALA A 74 -4.76 9.57 7.29
CA ALA A 74 -5.82 8.62 6.98
C ALA A 74 -5.26 7.34 6.38
N GLY A 75 -4.27 7.45 5.49
CA GLY A 75 -3.59 6.30 4.89
C GLY A 75 -2.85 5.46 5.92
N THR A 76 -2.16 6.12 6.85
CA THR A 76 -1.45 5.44 7.93
C THR A 76 -2.43 4.67 8.81
N LYS A 77 -3.56 5.29 9.17
CA LYS A 77 -4.59 4.64 9.99
C LYS A 77 -5.18 3.43 9.28
N GLN A 78 -5.50 3.58 8.02
CA GLN A 78 -6.08 2.49 7.22
C GLN A 78 -5.10 1.33 7.06
N LEU A 79 -3.84 1.63 6.77
CA LEU A 79 -2.81 0.61 6.64
C LEU A 79 -2.63 -0.15 7.96
N ARG A 80 -2.57 0.57 9.07
CA ARG A 80 -2.41 -0.05 10.39
C ARG A 80 -3.56 -1.02 10.70
N ALA A 81 -4.79 -0.61 10.41
CA ALA A 81 -5.97 -1.45 10.61
C ALA A 81 -5.92 -2.70 9.72
N GLU A 82 -5.52 -2.55 8.46
CA GLU A 82 -5.41 -3.66 7.52
C GLU A 82 -4.34 -4.66 7.96
N LEU A 83 -3.19 -4.17 8.38
CA LEU A 83 -2.10 -5.04 8.85
C LEU A 83 -2.51 -5.81 10.11
N GLU A 84 -3.24 -5.18 11.02
CA GLU A 84 -3.75 -5.84 12.22
C GLU A 84 -4.72 -6.96 11.86
N SER A 85 -5.61 -6.71 10.90
CA SER A 85 -6.55 -7.70 10.40
C SER A 85 -5.84 -8.89 9.75
N LEU A 86 -4.83 -8.62 8.91
CA LEU A 86 -4.05 -9.66 8.25
C LEU A 86 -3.25 -10.49 9.26
N LYS A 87 -2.73 -9.84 10.29
CA LYS A 87 -2.00 -10.52 11.35
C LYS A 87 -2.90 -11.53 12.07
N GLY A 88 -4.12 -11.11 12.43
CA GLY A 88 -5.10 -11.97 13.08
C GLY A 88 -5.47 -13.16 12.20
N LEU A 89 -5.70 -12.91 10.92
CA LEU A 89 -6.02 -13.95 9.95
C LEU A 89 -4.87 -14.95 9.81
N THR A 90 -3.65 -14.45 9.69
CA THR A 90 -2.45 -15.28 9.59
C THR A 90 -2.30 -16.17 10.81
N GLN A 91 -2.47 -15.61 12.01
CA GLN A 91 -2.38 -16.37 13.25
C GLN A 91 -3.43 -17.47 13.33
N ALA A 92 -4.67 -17.15 12.98
CA ALA A 92 -5.77 -18.11 13.01
C ALA A 92 -5.52 -19.26 12.03
N GLY A 93 -5.10 -18.94 10.80
CA GLY A 93 -4.82 -19.96 9.78
C GLY A 93 -3.67 -20.87 10.18
N THR A 94 -2.60 -20.28 10.68
CA THR A 94 -1.41 -21.03 11.12
C THR A 94 -1.76 -21.99 12.26
N ARG A 95 -2.52 -21.53 13.26
CA ARG A 95 -2.95 -22.38 14.38
C ARG A 95 -3.83 -23.54 13.91
N ARG A 96 -4.78 -23.25 13.02
CA ARG A 96 -5.71 -24.28 12.52
C ARG A 96 -5.00 -25.35 11.71
N LEU A 97 -4.03 -24.95 10.89
CA LEU A 97 -3.22 -25.91 10.15
C LEU A 97 -2.39 -26.79 11.09
N ALA A 98 -1.82 -26.20 12.13
CA ALA A 98 -1.01 -26.96 13.09
C ALA A 98 -1.83 -27.96 13.92
N ALA A 99 -3.15 -27.69 14.07
CA ALA A 99 -4.03 -28.55 14.86
C ALA A 99 -4.63 -29.70 14.07
N ARG A 100 -4.37 -29.81 12.78
CA ARG A 100 -4.90 -30.90 11.93
C ARG A 100 -4.29 -32.22 12.28
#